data_8aec11b2ab0db595a4a91bf525be7ad4
#
_entry.id   8aec11b2ab0db595a4a91bf525be7ad4
#
_cell.length_a   1.000
_cell.length_b   1.000
_cell.length_c   1.000
_cell.angle_alpha   90.00
_cell.angle_beta   90.00
_cell.angle_gamma   90.00
#
_symmetry.space_group_name_H-M   'P 1'
#
loop_
_entity.id
_entity.type
_entity.pdbx_description
1 polymer ?
#
loop_
_entity_poly.entity_id
_entity_poly.type
_entity_poly.pdbx_seq_one_letter_code
_entity_poly.pdbx_strand_id
1 'polypeptide(L)'
;MSRPADPGYATRLSLVVALGGFLMGFDSAVISGAVDPVKGEFSLDADALGWFVSCLTVGATFAMAVAGPLADRFGRRAMLMLTAALFTVSAVGCAVAPDYSTLVWARILGGLGVGGALLIAPIYIAEIAPPARRGQLVSFNQLNIVLGFSAAFFSNYFLELAGYSWRWMLGVEAIPAALYGILLFTIPQSPRWLAARGRSNEALDVLTRIQGETEAARALDEVRASLRADASLQKPSLGELFSPRMRRVLVIGLGLGFFQQITGINAVFYYSTTIFSMAGAARDAALWQAILVGLVNVVFTLVAMRMIDRVGRKPLLLIGSSLMAAALFCNGAAFSMARYTLSADGLKEAAGGMPADAVAAMQSMVGIEHQDQLAFAAALRQCVAGLPESSVTAAQAAVESLAKAALQINSTLVLAAIMAYIAAFAISLGPVMWAMFSEIFPQRMRGVAISLAGFFNSAVSFGVQQLFPRGLETIGPANVFFVFGGFAALAFFFSWRIVPETKGRTLEELERELAS
;
A
#
# COMPACT_ATOMS: atom_id res chain seq x y z
N MET A 1 16.80 44.22 -15.81
CA MET A 1 16.64 43.76 -14.43
C MET A 1 16.48 42.26 -14.44
N SER A 2 17.43 41.51 -13.83
CA SER A 2 17.37 40.06 -13.74
C SER A 2 16.15 39.67 -12.89
N ARG A 3 15.33 38.70 -13.35
CA ARG A 3 14.21 38.17 -12.57
C ARG A 3 14.77 37.42 -11.37
N PRO A 4 14.42 37.79 -10.11
CA PRO A 4 14.87 37.07 -8.95
C PRO A 4 14.23 35.68 -8.88
N ALA A 5 14.96 34.72 -8.29
CA ALA A 5 14.40 33.40 -7.98
C ALA A 5 13.20 33.53 -7.02
N ASP A 6 12.17 32.71 -7.22
CA ASP A 6 11.12 32.52 -6.22
C ASP A 6 11.46 31.26 -5.37
N PRO A 7 12.01 31.42 -4.15
CA PRO A 7 12.47 30.29 -3.33
C PRO A 7 11.34 29.29 -2.98
N GLY A 8 10.09 29.75 -3.04
CA GLY A 8 8.91 28.94 -2.76
C GLY A 8 8.34 28.21 -3.98
N TYR A 9 8.74 28.61 -5.20
CA TYR A 9 8.11 28.10 -6.41
C TYR A 9 8.29 26.59 -6.60
N ALA A 10 9.54 26.10 -6.50
CA ALA A 10 9.81 24.66 -6.57
C ALA A 10 9.07 23.87 -5.48
N THR A 11 8.95 24.41 -4.27
CA THR A 11 8.21 23.79 -3.16
C THR A 11 6.72 23.70 -3.46
N ARG A 12 6.11 24.78 -3.97
CA ARG A 12 4.68 24.81 -4.36
C ARG A 12 4.41 23.79 -5.47
N LEU A 13 5.24 23.75 -6.51
CA LEU A 13 5.12 22.76 -7.59
C LEU A 13 5.24 21.33 -7.06
N SER A 14 6.23 21.08 -6.18
CA SER A 14 6.43 19.76 -5.57
C SER A 14 5.25 19.33 -4.71
N LEU A 15 4.64 20.25 -3.94
CA LEU A 15 3.46 19.96 -3.13
C LEU A 15 2.24 19.60 -4.00
N VAL A 16 2.01 20.36 -5.08
CA VAL A 16 0.93 20.02 -6.02
C VAL A 16 1.14 18.62 -6.62
N VAL A 17 2.34 18.32 -7.09
CA VAL A 17 2.63 17.02 -7.70
C VAL A 17 2.59 15.88 -6.68
N ALA A 18 3.02 16.12 -5.44
CA ALA A 18 2.98 15.15 -4.36
C ALA A 18 1.54 14.75 -3.93
N LEU A 19 0.51 15.53 -4.31
CA LEU A 19 -0.90 15.11 -4.16
C LEU A 19 -1.21 13.82 -4.95
N GLY A 20 -0.48 13.52 -6.03
CA GLY A 20 -0.56 12.21 -6.68
C GLY A 20 -0.19 11.06 -5.75
N GLY A 21 0.81 11.26 -4.87
CA GLY A 21 1.13 10.32 -3.79
C GLY A 21 0.01 10.20 -2.75
N PHE A 22 -0.62 11.33 -2.38
CA PHE A 22 -1.77 11.33 -1.48
C PHE A 22 -2.93 10.50 -2.03
N LEU A 23 -3.29 10.69 -3.31
CA LEU A 23 -4.36 9.91 -3.97
C LEU A 23 -4.02 8.41 -4.02
N MET A 24 -2.77 8.07 -4.33
CA MET A 24 -2.31 6.68 -4.28
C MET A 24 -2.52 6.07 -2.88
N GLY A 25 -2.13 6.78 -1.83
CA GLY A 25 -2.32 6.32 -0.44
C GLY A 25 -3.80 6.21 -0.09
N PHE A 26 -4.60 7.18 -0.50
CA PHE A 26 -6.04 7.22 -0.24
C PHE A 26 -6.75 6.04 -0.91
N ASP A 27 -6.59 5.84 -2.23
CA ASP A 27 -7.18 4.75 -2.99
C ASP A 27 -6.79 3.37 -2.43
N SER A 28 -5.54 3.24 -2.00
CA SER A 28 -5.06 1.99 -1.39
C SER A 28 -5.73 1.67 -0.06
N ALA A 29 -5.98 2.66 0.81
CA ALA A 29 -6.49 2.43 2.17
C ALA A 29 -8.02 2.50 2.28
N VAL A 30 -8.68 3.28 1.42
CA VAL A 30 -10.13 3.48 1.46
C VAL A 30 -10.90 2.17 1.29
N ILE A 31 -10.32 1.20 0.59
CA ILE A 31 -10.92 -0.12 0.36
C ILE A 31 -11.21 -0.86 1.68
N SER A 32 -10.42 -0.62 2.74
CA SER A 32 -10.60 -1.31 4.02
C SER A 32 -12.00 -1.13 4.63
N GLY A 33 -12.62 0.04 4.44
CA GLY A 33 -14.00 0.29 4.86
C GLY A 33 -15.06 -0.36 3.98
N ALA A 34 -14.70 -0.71 2.73
CA ALA A 34 -15.62 -1.26 1.75
C ALA A 34 -15.60 -2.80 1.66
N VAL A 35 -14.55 -3.47 2.14
CA VAL A 35 -14.35 -4.93 2.01
C VAL A 35 -15.57 -5.73 2.49
N ASP A 36 -15.95 -5.56 3.75
CA ASP A 36 -17.03 -6.35 4.36
C ASP A 36 -18.41 -6.02 3.74
N PRO A 37 -18.80 -4.74 3.53
CA PRO A 37 -20.06 -4.42 2.86
C PRO A 37 -20.15 -4.92 1.43
N VAL A 38 -19.08 -4.82 0.64
CA VAL A 38 -19.02 -5.31 -0.75
C VAL A 38 -19.13 -6.83 -0.77
N LYS A 39 -18.42 -7.54 0.15
CA LYS A 39 -18.56 -8.99 0.33
C LYS A 39 -20.02 -9.38 0.57
N GLY A 40 -20.72 -8.67 1.46
CA GLY A 40 -22.12 -8.94 1.78
C GLY A 40 -23.07 -8.63 0.63
N GLU A 41 -22.94 -7.48 -0.02
CA GLU A 41 -23.85 -7.04 -1.09
C GLU A 41 -23.78 -7.94 -2.33
N PHE A 42 -22.57 -8.32 -2.74
CA PHE A 42 -22.36 -9.16 -3.93
C PHE A 42 -22.14 -10.63 -3.60
N SER A 43 -22.30 -11.06 -2.33
CA SER A 43 -22.13 -12.44 -1.87
C SER A 43 -20.82 -13.07 -2.34
N LEU A 44 -19.71 -12.33 -2.18
CA LEU A 44 -18.41 -12.73 -2.70
C LEU A 44 -17.81 -13.87 -1.87
N ASP A 45 -17.29 -14.88 -2.58
CA ASP A 45 -16.38 -15.86 -1.98
C ASP A 45 -14.98 -15.27 -1.71
N ALA A 46 -14.09 -16.04 -1.09
CA ALA A 46 -12.76 -15.57 -0.74
C ALA A 46 -11.91 -15.18 -1.98
N ASP A 47 -12.06 -15.91 -3.08
CA ASP A 47 -11.28 -15.67 -4.30
C ASP A 47 -11.75 -14.39 -5.01
N ALA A 48 -13.07 -14.17 -5.11
CA ALA A 48 -13.63 -12.93 -5.66
C ALA A 48 -13.32 -11.72 -4.76
N LEU A 49 -13.40 -11.89 -3.44
CA LEU A 49 -13.01 -10.83 -2.49
C LEU A 49 -11.53 -10.46 -2.63
N GLY A 50 -10.65 -11.47 -2.73
CA GLY A 50 -9.23 -11.27 -2.99
C GLY A 50 -8.99 -10.52 -4.29
N TRP A 51 -9.72 -10.87 -5.35
CA TRP A 51 -9.64 -10.18 -6.65
C TRP A 51 -10.12 -8.74 -6.58
N PHE A 52 -11.21 -8.45 -5.87
CA PHE A 52 -11.69 -7.09 -5.64
C PHE A 52 -10.63 -6.19 -5.01
N VAL A 53 -9.88 -6.72 -4.04
CA VAL A 53 -8.82 -5.96 -3.36
C VAL A 53 -7.56 -5.87 -4.21
N SER A 54 -7.14 -6.96 -4.86
CA SER A 54 -5.86 -7.06 -5.55
C SER A 54 -5.87 -6.51 -6.99
N CYS A 55 -7.02 -6.38 -7.63
CA CYS A 55 -7.14 -5.94 -9.03
C CYS A 55 -6.56 -4.54 -9.28
N LEU A 56 -6.61 -3.64 -8.29
CA LEU A 56 -5.95 -2.35 -8.33
C LEU A 56 -4.43 -2.50 -8.55
N THR A 57 -3.80 -3.45 -7.87
CA THR A 57 -2.36 -3.72 -8.00
C THR A 57 -1.99 -4.20 -9.41
N VAL A 58 -2.88 -4.93 -10.08
CA VAL A 58 -2.70 -5.33 -11.51
C VAL A 58 -2.65 -4.09 -12.40
N GLY A 59 -3.62 -3.17 -12.25
CA GLY A 59 -3.65 -1.90 -12.99
C GLY A 59 -2.39 -1.08 -12.72
N ALA A 60 -1.97 -0.96 -11.45
CA ALA A 60 -0.78 -0.20 -11.06
C ALA A 60 0.51 -0.80 -11.66
N THR A 61 0.65 -2.11 -11.64
CA THR A 61 1.81 -2.81 -12.20
C THR A 61 1.91 -2.60 -13.72
N PHE A 62 0.79 -2.70 -14.43
CA PHE A 62 0.74 -2.43 -15.86
C PHE A 62 1.08 -0.96 -16.17
N ALA A 63 0.51 -0.02 -15.43
CA ALA A 63 0.79 1.41 -15.62
C ALA A 63 2.27 1.74 -15.39
N MET A 64 2.91 1.17 -14.37
CA MET A 64 4.35 1.39 -14.11
C MET A 64 5.23 0.93 -15.28
N ALA A 65 4.86 -0.12 -15.99
CA ALA A 65 5.61 -0.61 -17.14
C ALA A 65 5.55 0.36 -18.35
N VAL A 66 4.41 1.06 -18.54
CA VAL A 66 4.18 1.90 -19.72
C VAL A 66 4.30 3.40 -19.45
N ALA A 67 4.19 3.84 -18.18
CA ALA A 67 4.13 5.27 -17.84
C ALA A 67 5.43 6.01 -18.16
N GLY A 68 6.61 5.37 -18.02
CA GLY A 68 7.90 5.99 -18.36
C GLY A 68 7.98 6.40 -19.84
N PRO A 69 7.88 5.47 -20.78
CA PRO A 69 7.85 5.77 -22.23
C PRO A 69 6.77 6.77 -22.62
N LEU A 70 5.58 6.69 -22.03
CA LEU A 70 4.50 7.65 -22.30
C LEU A 70 4.84 9.04 -21.75
N ALA A 71 5.45 9.15 -20.57
CA ALA A 71 5.88 10.41 -20.00
C ALA A 71 7.03 11.06 -20.81
N ASP A 72 7.89 10.27 -21.42
CA ASP A 72 8.90 10.77 -22.32
C ASP A 72 8.28 11.30 -23.62
N ARG A 73 7.22 10.66 -24.11
CA ARG A 73 6.53 11.07 -25.33
C ARG A 73 5.63 12.30 -25.13
N PHE A 74 4.78 12.30 -24.11
CA PHE A 74 3.72 13.30 -23.92
C PHE A 74 4.07 14.38 -22.89
N GLY A 75 5.11 14.16 -22.09
CA GLY A 75 5.52 15.04 -21.00
C GLY A 75 4.92 14.64 -19.65
N ARG A 76 5.65 15.02 -18.60
CA ARG A 76 5.30 14.62 -17.21
C ARG A 76 3.96 15.19 -16.79
N ARG A 77 3.71 16.49 -17.07
CA ARG A 77 2.45 17.16 -16.72
C ARG A 77 1.24 16.47 -17.35
N ALA A 78 1.29 16.16 -18.66
CA ALA A 78 0.18 15.52 -19.35
C ALA A 78 -0.15 14.14 -18.76
N MET A 79 0.89 13.39 -18.40
CA MET A 79 0.71 12.09 -17.77
C MET A 79 0.14 12.20 -16.33
N LEU A 80 0.58 13.20 -15.54
CA LEU A 80 -0.03 13.47 -14.23
C LEU A 80 -1.50 13.87 -14.35
N MET A 81 -1.87 14.66 -15.37
CA MET A 81 -3.26 14.98 -15.66
C MET A 81 -4.09 13.74 -16.05
N LEU A 82 -3.50 12.83 -16.82
CA LEU A 82 -4.13 11.54 -17.12
C LEU A 82 -4.34 10.70 -15.85
N THR A 83 -3.35 10.64 -14.95
CA THR A 83 -3.51 9.92 -13.68
C THR A 83 -4.62 10.52 -12.81
N ALA A 84 -4.72 11.85 -12.73
CA ALA A 84 -5.80 12.53 -12.01
C ALA A 84 -7.18 12.22 -12.61
N ALA A 85 -7.29 12.18 -13.93
CA ALA A 85 -8.52 11.79 -14.62
C ALA A 85 -8.88 10.32 -14.34
N LEU A 86 -7.90 9.41 -14.36
CA LEU A 86 -8.11 7.99 -14.05
C LEU A 86 -8.58 7.78 -12.61
N PHE A 87 -7.99 8.45 -11.62
CA PHE A 87 -8.48 8.44 -10.23
C PHE A 87 -9.92 8.93 -10.12
N THR A 88 -10.23 10.08 -10.76
CA THR A 88 -11.58 10.66 -10.72
C THR A 88 -12.61 9.71 -11.33
N VAL A 89 -12.31 9.15 -12.52
CA VAL A 89 -13.21 8.21 -13.22
C VAL A 89 -13.37 6.91 -12.42
N SER A 90 -12.29 6.40 -11.83
CA SER A 90 -12.31 5.22 -10.97
C SER A 90 -13.22 5.43 -9.75
N ALA A 91 -12.99 6.52 -9.00
CA ALA A 91 -13.76 6.82 -7.80
C ALA A 91 -15.26 6.97 -8.11
N VAL A 92 -15.61 7.72 -9.16
CA VAL A 92 -17.00 7.84 -9.62
C VAL A 92 -17.54 6.49 -10.09
N GLY A 93 -16.76 5.73 -10.87
CA GLY A 93 -17.14 4.40 -11.34
C GLY A 93 -17.43 3.43 -10.20
N CYS A 94 -16.60 3.44 -9.14
CA CYS A 94 -16.82 2.63 -7.95
C CYS A 94 -18.10 3.05 -7.19
N ALA A 95 -18.35 4.35 -7.09
CA ALA A 95 -19.54 4.88 -6.40
C ALA A 95 -20.86 4.49 -7.07
N VAL A 96 -20.88 4.42 -8.40
CA VAL A 96 -22.10 4.13 -9.18
C VAL A 96 -22.15 2.69 -9.69
N ALA A 97 -21.22 1.82 -9.31
CA ALA A 97 -21.13 0.44 -9.81
C ALA A 97 -22.41 -0.35 -9.48
N PRO A 98 -23.15 -0.84 -10.50
CA PRO A 98 -24.37 -1.62 -10.29
C PRO A 98 -24.07 -3.09 -9.96
N ASP A 99 -22.91 -3.58 -10.36
CA ASP A 99 -22.50 -4.97 -10.25
C ASP A 99 -20.99 -5.09 -9.94
N TYR A 100 -20.59 -6.28 -9.52
CA TYR A 100 -19.21 -6.60 -9.17
C TYR A 100 -18.22 -6.39 -10.33
N SER A 101 -18.59 -6.73 -11.55
CA SER A 101 -17.71 -6.60 -12.72
C SER A 101 -17.36 -5.14 -13.00
N THR A 102 -18.37 -4.27 -12.97
CA THR A 102 -18.19 -2.81 -13.13
C THR A 102 -17.30 -2.25 -12.03
N LEU A 103 -17.50 -2.69 -10.77
CA LEU A 103 -16.67 -2.29 -9.65
C LEU A 103 -15.20 -2.69 -9.84
N VAL A 104 -14.93 -3.92 -10.28
CA VAL A 104 -13.57 -4.42 -10.56
C VAL A 104 -12.90 -3.61 -11.68
N TRP A 105 -13.61 -3.34 -12.79
CA TRP A 105 -13.05 -2.54 -13.87
C TRP A 105 -12.75 -1.09 -13.44
N ALA A 106 -13.62 -0.50 -12.64
CA ALA A 106 -13.36 0.83 -12.06
C ALA A 106 -12.10 0.82 -11.18
N ARG A 107 -11.91 -0.20 -10.35
CA ARG A 107 -10.70 -0.39 -9.52
C ARG A 107 -9.43 -0.58 -10.36
N ILE A 108 -9.49 -1.33 -11.46
CA ILE A 108 -8.34 -1.49 -12.38
C ILE A 108 -7.96 -0.13 -12.99
N LEU A 109 -8.94 0.70 -13.37
CA LEU A 109 -8.68 2.07 -13.85
C LEU A 109 -8.00 2.93 -12.77
N GLY A 110 -8.44 2.84 -11.51
CA GLY A 110 -7.75 3.48 -10.37
C GLY A 110 -6.31 3.01 -10.24
N GLY A 111 -6.09 1.71 -10.37
CA GLY A 111 -4.76 1.13 -10.41
C GLY A 111 -3.85 1.74 -11.48
N LEU A 112 -4.36 1.98 -12.70
CA LEU A 112 -3.60 2.69 -13.73
C LEU A 112 -3.19 4.10 -13.27
N GLY A 113 -4.07 4.80 -12.54
CA GLY A 113 -3.78 6.09 -11.90
C GLY A 113 -2.67 5.96 -10.85
N VAL A 114 -2.79 4.97 -9.95
CA VAL A 114 -1.80 4.67 -8.89
C VAL A 114 -0.42 4.44 -9.47
N GLY A 115 -0.27 3.52 -10.43
CA GLY A 115 1.01 3.19 -11.02
C GLY A 115 1.63 4.36 -11.78
N GLY A 116 0.81 5.15 -12.48
CA GLY A 116 1.23 6.37 -13.16
C GLY A 116 1.75 7.43 -12.18
N ALA A 117 0.99 7.72 -11.13
CA ALA A 117 1.37 8.70 -10.11
C ALA A 117 2.64 8.28 -9.36
N LEU A 118 2.74 7.00 -8.97
CA LEU A 118 3.89 6.44 -8.24
C LEU A 118 5.21 6.64 -8.99
N LEU A 119 5.19 6.50 -10.31
CA LEU A 119 6.38 6.65 -11.14
C LEU A 119 6.66 8.11 -11.50
N ILE A 120 5.64 8.86 -11.95
CA ILE A 120 5.84 10.15 -12.61
C ILE A 120 6.00 11.29 -11.60
N ALA A 121 5.32 11.25 -10.45
CA ALA A 121 5.39 12.32 -9.47
C ALA A 121 6.82 12.51 -8.91
N PRO A 122 7.53 11.47 -8.43
CA PRO A 122 8.91 11.63 -7.98
C PRO A 122 9.86 12.09 -9.10
N ILE A 123 9.66 11.62 -10.33
CA ILE A 123 10.48 12.03 -11.49
C ILE A 123 10.29 13.53 -11.75
N TYR A 124 9.05 14.01 -11.82
CA TYR A 124 8.78 15.43 -12.03
C TYR A 124 9.39 16.28 -10.92
N ILE A 125 9.19 15.89 -9.65
CA ILE A 125 9.74 16.60 -8.49
C ILE A 125 11.27 16.65 -8.58
N ALA A 126 11.93 15.55 -8.92
CA ALA A 126 13.39 15.49 -9.06
C ALA A 126 13.91 16.38 -10.21
N GLU A 127 13.14 16.53 -11.29
CA GLU A 127 13.50 17.34 -12.47
C GLU A 127 13.34 18.85 -12.23
N ILE A 128 12.45 19.28 -11.30
CA ILE A 128 12.26 20.70 -10.95
C ILE A 128 13.02 21.11 -9.70
N ALA A 129 13.42 20.16 -8.85
CA ALA A 129 14.03 20.46 -7.57
C ALA A 129 15.47 20.96 -7.70
N PRO A 130 15.84 22.08 -7.04
CA PRO A 130 17.23 22.49 -6.91
C PRO A 130 18.05 21.36 -6.26
N PRO A 131 19.32 21.14 -6.69
CA PRO A 131 20.15 20.03 -6.21
C PRO A 131 20.21 19.92 -4.68
N ALA A 132 20.40 21.05 -4.00
CA ALA A 132 20.50 21.11 -2.53
C ALA A 132 19.22 20.68 -1.77
N ARG A 133 18.04 20.72 -2.41
CA ARG A 133 16.74 20.43 -1.78
C ARG A 133 16.02 19.23 -2.41
N ARG A 134 16.63 18.59 -3.42
CA ARG A 134 16.00 17.51 -4.20
C ARG A 134 15.53 16.36 -3.31
N GLY A 135 16.37 15.86 -2.42
CA GLY A 135 16.02 14.77 -1.50
C GLY A 135 14.82 15.13 -0.62
N GLN A 136 14.82 16.34 -0.04
CA GLN A 136 13.73 16.84 0.79
C GLN A 136 12.41 16.92 0.01
N LEU A 137 12.43 17.47 -1.21
CA LEU A 137 11.22 17.66 -2.02
C LEU A 137 10.65 16.32 -2.52
N VAL A 138 11.51 15.36 -2.88
CA VAL A 138 11.07 14.00 -3.24
C VAL A 138 10.46 13.27 -2.03
N SER A 139 10.98 13.50 -0.82
CA SER A 139 10.41 12.91 0.39
C SER A 139 8.99 13.39 0.70
N PHE A 140 8.57 14.56 0.17
CA PHE A 140 7.17 15.00 0.27
C PHE A 140 6.20 14.03 -0.40
N ASN A 141 6.61 13.38 -1.50
CA ASN A 141 5.77 12.37 -2.14
C ASN A 141 5.51 11.19 -1.19
N GLN A 142 6.54 10.68 -0.53
CA GLN A 142 6.40 9.58 0.45
C GLN A 142 5.52 9.98 1.64
N LEU A 143 5.71 11.18 2.16
CA LEU A 143 4.89 11.70 3.25
C LEU A 143 3.42 11.81 2.83
N ASN A 144 3.15 12.29 1.61
CA ASN A 144 1.77 12.40 1.10
C ASN A 144 1.11 11.03 0.92
N ILE A 145 1.85 9.98 0.55
CA ILE A 145 1.31 8.62 0.48
C ILE A 145 0.76 8.19 1.85
N VAL A 146 1.54 8.32 2.92
CA VAL A 146 1.08 7.90 4.25
C VAL A 146 0.00 8.82 4.82
N LEU A 147 0.00 10.10 4.48
CA LEU A 147 -1.10 11.01 4.80
C LEU A 147 -2.39 10.62 4.07
N GLY A 148 -2.29 10.19 2.81
CA GLY A 148 -3.42 9.65 2.04
C GLY A 148 -4.01 8.40 2.69
N PHE A 149 -3.18 7.44 3.11
CA PHE A 149 -3.63 6.29 3.91
C PHE A 149 -4.40 6.71 5.15
N SER A 150 -3.85 7.62 5.94
CA SER A 150 -4.48 8.11 7.16
C SER A 150 -5.82 8.80 6.85
N ALA A 151 -5.85 9.68 5.85
CA ALA A 151 -7.05 10.40 5.44
C ALA A 151 -8.18 9.46 4.98
N ALA A 152 -7.83 8.37 4.29
CA ALA A 152 -8.80 7.36 3.86
C ALA A 152 -9.47 6.65 5.07
N PHE A 153 -8.69 6.28 6.08
CA PHE A 153 -9.24 5.69 7.30
C PHE A 153 -10.15 6.67 8.05
N PHE A 154 -9.76 7.95 8.17
CA PHE A 154 -10.62 8.99 8.72
C PHE A 154 -11.91 9.14 7.91
N SER A 155 -11.79 9.19 6.58
CA SER A 155 -12.94 9.31 5.68
C SER A 155 -13.92 8.16 5.85
N ASN A 156 -13.44 6.91 5.88
CA ASN A 156 -14.27 5.73 6.09
C ASN A 156 -15.04 5.80 7.41
N TYR A 157 -14.37 6.16 8.49
CA TYR A 157 -14.99 6.29 9.81
C TYR A 157 -16.09 7.35 9.85
N PHE A 158 -15.83 8.56 9.34
CA PHE A 158 -16.83 9.62 9.35
C PHE A 158 -18.00 9.36 8.41
N LEU A 159 -17.77 8.73 7.27
CA LEU A 159 -18.84 8.35 6.35
C LEU A 159 -19.72 7.25 6.95
N GLU A 160 -19.14 6.26 7.63
CA GLU A 160 -19.91 5.24 8.37
C GLU A 160 -20.75 5.87 9.47
N LEU A 161 -20.15 6.76 10.30
CA LEU A 161 -20.84 7.46 11.38
C LEU A 161 -22.01 8.33 10.87
N ALA A 162 -21.86 8.89 9.66
CA ALA A 162 -22.91 9.65 9.00
C ALA A 162 -23.96 8.76 8.27
N GLY A 163 -23.83 7.44 8.34
CA GLY A 163 -24.77 6.48 7.74
C GLY A 163 -24.64 6.33 6.22
N TYR A 164 -23.52 6.75 5.63
CA TYR A 164 -23.27 6.58 4.21
C TYR A 164 -22.78 5.17 3.88
N SER A 165 -23.17 4.67 2.70
CA SER A 165 -22.77 3.35 2.21
C SER A 165 -21.30 3.32 1.75
N TRP A 166 -20.73 2.11 1.56
CA TRP A 166 -19.41 1.88 1.01
C TRP A 166 -19.18 2.58 -0.35
N ARG A 167 -20.23 2.82 -1.11
CA ARG A 167 -20.15 3.55 -2.38
C ARG A 167 -19.63 4.97 -2.19
N TRP A 168 -20.05 5.64 -1.14
CA TRP A 168 -19.53 6.97 -0.78
C TRP A 168 -18.11 6.91 -0.25
N MET A 169 -17.74 5.83 0.45
CA MET A 169 -16.35 5.65 0.92
C MET A 169 -15.39 5.62 -0.28
N LEU A 170 -15.68 4.81 -1.31
CA LEU A 170 -14.85 4.76 -2.52
C LEU A 170 -15.01 6.02 -3.38
N GLY A 171 -16.22 6.59 -3.44
CA GLY A 171 -16.54 7.73 -4.30
C GLY A 171 -15.96 9.06 -3.85
N VAL A 172 -15.76 9.27 -2.54
CA VAL A 172 -15.28 10.55 -1.99
C VAL A 172 -13.90 10.94 -2.52
N GLU A 173 -13.11 9.98 -2.94
CA GLU A 173 -11.81 10.19 -3.57
C GLU A 173 -11.91 11.05 -4.84
N ALA A 174 -13.05 11.06 -5.52
CA ALA A 174 -13.27 11.90 -6.70
C ALA A 174 -13.02 13.39 -6.41
N ILE A 175 -13.28 13.85 -5.16
CA ILE A 175 -13.11 15.25 -4.78
C ILE A 175 -11.62 15.64 -4.80
N PRO A 176 -10.73 15.01 -4.01
CA PRO A 176 -9.30 15.33 -4.05
C PRO A 176 -8.66 14.99 -5.41
N ALA A 177 -9.15 13.98 -6.15
CA ALA A 177 -8.65 13.66 -7.48
C ALA A 177 -8.98 14.75 -8.52
N ALA A 178 -10.21 15.27 -8.52
CA ALA A 178 -10.59 16.39 -9.38
C ALA A 178 -9.82 17.67 -9.01
N LEU A 179 -9.68 17.96 -7.72
CA LEU A 179 -8.87 19.09 -7.25
C LEU A 179 -7.41 18.97 -7.71
N TYR A 180 -6.83 17.79 -7.60
CA TYR A 180 -5.49 17.51 -8.12
C TYR A 180 -5.41 17.79 -9.61
N GLY A 181 -6.37 17.29 -10.40
CA GLY A 181 -6.46 17.55 -11.82
C GLY A 181 -6.49 19.05 -12.15
N ILE A 182 -7.30 19.83 -11.42
CA ILE A 182 -7.38 21.30 -11.57
C ILE A 182 -6.03 21.96 -11.23
N LEU A 183 -5.40 21.58 -10.12
CA LEU A 183 -4.12 22.15 -9.72
C LEU A 183 -2.99 21.85 -10.72
N LEU A 184 -3.03 20.71 -11.39
CA LEU A 184 -2.07 20.35 -12.44
C LEU A 184 -2.11 21.27 -13.66
N PHE A 185 -3.17 22.04 -13.89
CA PHE A 185 -3.19 23.08 -14.91
C PHE A 185 -2.26 24.26 -14.57
N THR A 186 -1.94 24.46 -13.31
CA THR A 186 -1.08 25.56 -12.83
C THR A 186 0.41 25.25 -12.91
N ILE A 187 0.81 23.98 -13.07
CA ILE A 187 2.22 23.59 -13.12
C ILE A 187 2.75 23.63 -14.57
N PRO A 188 4.04 24.00 -14.78
CA PRO A 188 4.68 23.93 -16.09
C PRO A 188 5.03 22.50 -16.48
N GLN A 189 5.46 22.29 -17.72
CA GLN A 189 6.17 21.06 -18.09
C GLN A 189 7.57 21.03 -17.46
N SER A 190 8.12 19.82 -17.29
CA SER A 190 9.47 19.63 -16.75
C SER A 190 10.52 20.31 -17.64
N PRO A 191 11.50 21.08 -17.06
CA PRO A 191 12.59 21.67 -17.83
C PRO A 191 13.41 20.65 -18.62
N ARG A 192 13.65 19.46 -18.05
CA ARG A 192 14.37 18.37 -18.71
C ARG A 192 13.62 17.87 -19.96
N TRP A 193 12.32 17.69 -19.85
CA TRP A 193 11.49 17.26 -20.97
C TRP A 193 11.41 18.34 -22.06
N LEU A 194 11.26 19.62 -21.68
CA LEU A 194 11.26 20.75 -22.61
C LEU A 194 12.57 20.83 -23.37
N ALA A 195 13.70 20.71 -22.69
CA ALA A 195 15.03 20.71 -23.32
C ALA A 195 15.22 19.52 -24.29
N ALA A 196 14.76 18.32 -23.90
CA ALA A 196 14.80 17.12 -24.75
C ALA A 196 13.96 17.26 -26.02
N ARG A 197 12.94 18.13 -26.02
CA ARG A 197 12.07 18.45 -27.16
C ARG A 197 12.55 19.68 -27.96
N GLY A 198 13.72 20.22 -27.64
CA GLY A 198 14.24 21.43 -28.29
C GLY A 198 13.57 22.74 -27.86
N ARG A 199 12.65 22.71 -26.89
CA ARG A 199 11.92 23.87 -26.35
C ARG A 199 12.75 24.58 -25.28
N SER A 200 13.99 24.93 -25.63
CA SER A 200 14.98 25.44 -24.66
C SER A 200 14.61 26.77 -24.02
N ASN A 201 13.89 27.66 -24.72
CA ASN A 201 13.45 28.94 -24.16
C ASN A 201 12.44 28.74 -23.02
N GLU A 202 11.49 27.83 -23.19
CA GLU A 202 10.52 27.49 -22.15
C GLU A 202 11.18 26.77 -20.97
N ALA A 203 12.16 25.89 -21.23
CA ALA A 203 12.95 25.27 -20.17
C ALA A 203 13.70 26.32 -19.34
N LEU A 204 14.30 27.31 -20.02
CA LEU A 204 15.00 28.42 -19.36
C LEU A 204 14.04 29.28 -18.52
N ASP A 205 12.83 29.59 -19.01
CA ASP A 205 11.84 30.36 -18.29
C ASP A 205 11.43 29.64 -16.97
N VAL A 206 11.22 28.34 -17.02
CA VAL A 206 10.87 27.54 -15.82
C VAL A 206 12.05 27.55 -14.84
N LEU A 207 13.27 27.27 -15.30
CA LEU A 207 14.47 27.28 -14.47
C LEU A 207 14.74 28.65 -13.86
N THR A 208 14.52 29.75 -14.62
CA THR A 208 14.66 31.11 -14.12
C THR A 208 13.72 31.40 -12.96
N ARG A 209 12.48 30.95 -13.04
CA ARG A 209 11.53 31.09 -11.93
C ARG A 209 11.96 30.32 -10.68
N ILE A 210 12.62 29.15 -10.86
CA ILE A 210 13.05 28.28 -9.77
C ILE A 210 14.33 28.80 -9.11
N GLN A 211 15.36 29.18 -9.89
CA GLN A 211 16.72 29.40 -9.41
C GLN A 211 17.28 30.79 -9.72
N GLY A 212 16.55 31.62 -10.46
CA GLY A 212 17.02 32.91 -10.97
C GLY A 212 17.81 32.79 -12.27
N GLU A 213 18.03 33.91 -12.97
CA GLU A 213 18.52 33.95 -14.34
C GLU A 213 19.94 33.36 -14.50
N THR A 214 20.84 33.68 -13.59
CA THR A 214 22.25 33.25 -13.65
C THR A 214 22.41 31.74 -13.49
N GLU A 215 21.73 31.16 -12.53
CA GLU A 215 21.80 29.72 -12.27
C GLU A 215 20.96 28.91 -13.26
N ALA A 216 19.89 29.49 -13.80
CA ALA A 216 19.04 28.83 -14.81
C ALA A 216 19.81 28.48 -16.11
N ALA A 217 20.68 29.38 -16.59
CA ALA A 217 21.48 29.12 -17.75
C ALA A 217 22.44 27.92 -17.54
N ARG A 218 23.12 27.89 -16.39
CA ARG A 218 24.00 26.76 -16.02
C ARG A 218 23.23 25.46 -15.90
N ALA A 219 22.08 25.48 -15.21
CA ALA A 219 21.22 24.31 -15.04
C ALA A 219 20.71 23.79 -16.40
N LEU A 220 20.38 24.66 -17.36
CA LEU A 220 19.98 24.24 -18.68
C LEU A 220 21.13 23.57 -19.44
N ASP A 221 22.35 24.11 -19.32
CA ASP A 221 23.53 23.52 -19.98
C ASP A 221 23.88 22.14 -19.35
N GLU A 222 23.77 21.99 -18.05
CA GLU A 222 23.90 20.69 -17.36
C GLU A 222 22.85 19.69 -17.85
N VAL A 223 21.58 20.09 -17.96
CA VAL A 223 20.51 19.25 -18.51
C VAL A 223 20.83 18.82 -19.94
N ARG A 224 21.29 19.74 -20.81
CA ARG A 224 21.68 19.41 -22.17
C ARG A 224 22.88 18.46 -22.24
N ALA A 225 23.89 18.67 -21.39
CA ALA A 225 25.03 17.78 -21.29
C ALA A 225 24.62 16.37 -20.87
N SER A 226 23.75 16.25 -19.84
CA SER A 226 23.19 14.98 -19.41
C SER A 226 22.40 14.27 -20.52
N LEU A 227 21.55 15.00 -21.26
CA LEU A 227 20.77 14.41 -22.35
C LEU A 227 21.66 13.90 -23.49
N ARG A 228 22.77 14.60 -23.80
CA ARG A 228 23.76 14.15 -24.80
C ARG A 228 24.49 12.88 -24.31
N ALA A 229 24.89 12.87 -23.05
CA ALA A 229 25.53 11.70 -22.45
C ALA A 229 24.58 10.48 -22.47
N ASP A 230 23.31 10.66 -22.10
CA ASP A 230 22.31 9.59 -22.13
C ASP A 230 22.06 9.05 -23.54
N ALA A 231 22.08 9.93 -24.55
CA ALA A 231 21.91 9.54 -25.95
C ALA A 231 23.11 8.74 -26.52
N SER A 232 24.31 8.92 -25.95
CA SER A 232 25.52 8.18 -26.34
C SER A 232 25.66 6.82 -25.63
N LEU A 233 24.93 6.58 -24.55
CA LEU A 233 24.98 5.32 -23.82
C LEU A 233 24.13 4.26 -24.52
N GLN A 234 24.72 3.09 -24.75
CA GLN A 234 23.94 1.92 -25.16
C GLN A 234 22.90 1.59 -24.07
N LYS A 235 21.64 1.49 -24.47
CA LYS A 235 20.56 1.10 -23.53
C LYS A 235 20.89 -0.26 -22.94
N PRO A 236 20.92 -0.39 -21.61
CA PRO A 236 21.19 -1.66 -20.97
C PRO A 236 20.10 -2.66 -21.35
N SER A 237 20.52 -3.90 -21.64
CA SER A 237 19.57 -4.98 -21.92
C SER A 237 19.13 -5.66 -20.63
N LEU A 238 17.89 -6.19 -20.59
CA LEU A 238 17.42 -7.03 -19.48
C LEU A 238 18.35 -8.22 -19.23
N GLY A 239 18.97 -8.78 -20.30
CA GLY A 239 19.91 -9.90 -20.18
C GLY A 239 21.16 -9.58 -19.36
N GLU A 240 21.63 -8.33 -19.38
CA GLU A 240 22.79 -7.92 -18.59
C GLU A 240 22.52 -7.97 -17.07
N LEU A 241 21.28 -7.81 -16.64
CA LEU A 241 20.90 -7.94 -15.22
C LEU A 241 21.14 -9.34 -14.67
N PHE A 242 21.03 -10.37 -15.51
CA PHE A 242 21.24 -11.76 -15.11
C PHE A 242 22.71 -12.22 -15.25
N SER A 243 23.62 -11.28 -15.56
CA SER A 243 25.06 -11.59 -15.61
C SER A 243 25.58 -11.98 -14.23
N PRO A 244 26.68 -12.77 -14.15
CA PRO A 244 27.25 -13.18 -12.87
C PRO A 244 27.61 -12.01 -11.95
N ARG A 245 28.05 -10.88 -12.51
CA ARG A 245 28.38 -9.65 -11.77
C ARG A 245 27.17 -9.00 -11.10
N MET A 246 25.98 -9.11 -11.71
CA MET A 246 24.75 -8.52 -11.19
C MET A 246 23.97 -9.45 -10.27
N ARG A 247 24.33 -10.75 -10.22
CA ARG A 247 23.56 -11.78 -9.51
C ARG A 247 23.37 -11.43 -8.03
N ARG A 248 24.44 -11.01 -7.34
CA ARG A 248 24.38 -10.66 -5.91
C ARG A 248 23.48 -9.45 -5.67
N VAL A 249 23.65 -8.40 -6.47
CA VAL A 249 22.84 -7.17 -6.39
C VAL A 249 21.36 -7.47 -6.69
N LEU A 250 21.11 -8.30 -7.72
CA LEU A 250 19.77 -8.71 -8.08
C LEU A 250 19.09 -9.54 -6.99
N VAL A 251 19.81 -10.47 -6.34
CA VAL A 251 19.31 -11.25 -5.21
C VAL A 251 18.94 -10.34 -4.03
N ILE A 252 19.78 -9.33 -3.74
CA ILE A 252 19.48 -8.37 -2.67
C ILE A 252 18.22 -7.56 -3.03
N GLY A 253 18.14 -7.01 -4.24
CA GLY A 253 17.00 -6.21 -4.68
C GLY A 253 15.69 -6.99 -4.70
N LEU A 254 15.68 -8.17 -5.35
CA LEU A 254 14.49 -9.02 -5.41
C LEU A 254 14.11 -9.56 -4.02
N GLY A 255 15.09 -9.92 -3.20
CA GLY A 255 14.86 -10.39 -1.83
C GLY A 255 14.22 -9.32 -0.95
N LEU A 256 14.72 -8.07 -0.98
CA LEU A 256 14.10 -6.96 -0.27
C LEU A 256 12.67 -6.69 -0.77
N GLY A 257 12.46 -6.70 -2.10
CA GLY A 257 11.13 -6.54 -2.68
C GLY A 257 10.17 -7.67 -2.30
N PHE A 258 10.65 -8.90 -2.24
CA PHE A 258 9.89 -10.07 -1.78
C PHE A 258 9.49 -9.92 -0.31
N PHE A 259 10.46 -9.73 0.58
CA PHE A 259 10.20 -9.67 2.02
C PHE A 259 9.35 -8.46 2.40
N GLN A 260 9.43 -7.34 1.69
CA GLN A 260 8.57 -6.19 1.94
C GLN A 260 7.09 -6.54 1.81
N GLN A 261 6.72 -7.37 0.84
CA GLN A 261 5.31 -7.69 0.57
C GLN A 261 4.85 -8.99 1.24
N ILE A 262 5.68 -10.03 1.24
CA ILE A 262 5.28 -11.34 1.77
C ILE A 262 5.06 -11.33 3.29
N THR A 263 5.59 -10.33 4.01
CA THR A 263 5.28 -10.11 5.43
C THR A 263 3.87 -9.61 5.69
N GLY A 264 3.08 -9.34 4.63
CA GLY A 264 1.64 -9.08 4.71
C GLY A 264 1.23 -7.63 4.90
N ILE A 265 2.12 -6.65 4.69
CA ILE A 265 1.82 -5.24 5.00
C ILE A 265 0.57 -4.71 4.28
N ASN A 266 0.44 -4.96 2.98
CA ASN A 266 -0.70 -4.51 2.22
C ASN A 266 -1.99 -5.25 2.61
N ALA A 267 -1.90 -6.56 2.95
CA ALA A 267 -3.04 -7.28 3.50
C ALA A 267 -3.51 -6.66 4.82
N VAL A 268 -2.59 -6.34 5.74
CA VAL A 268 -2.95 -5.71 7.01
C VAL A 268 -3.58 -4.32 6.80
N PHE A 269 -3.09 -3.51 5.87
CA PHE A 269 -3.70 -2.21 5.58
C PHE A 269 -5.09 -2.33 4.95
N TYR A 270 -5.23 -3.17 3.92
CA TYR A 270 -6.45 -3.23 3.11
C TYR A 270 -7.58 -4.00 3.79
N TYR A 271 -7.23 -4.95 4.65
CA TYR A 271 -8.18 -5.72 5.45
C TYR A 271 -8.18 -5.33 6.94
N SER A 272 -7.68 -4.12 7.29
CA SER A 272 -7.55 -3.69 8.69
C SER A 272 -8.87 -3.76 9.46
N THR A 273 -9.96 -3.26 8.89
CA THR A 273 -11.29 -3.32 9.52
C THR A 273 -11.78 -4.76 9.69
N THR A 274 -11.57 -5.61 8.68
CA THR A 274 -11.90 -7.04 8.76
C THR A 274 -11.10 -7.74 9.86
N ILE A 275 -9.78 -7.47 9.96
CA ILE A 275 -8.91 -8.05 11.01
C ILE A 275 -9.41 -7.64 12.40
N PHE A 276 -9.74 -6.36 12.61
CA PHE A 276 -10.25 -5.88 13.89
C PHE A 276 -11.66 -6.42 14.19
N SER A 277 -12.52 -6.55 13.18
CA SER A 277 -13.82 -7.22 13.34
C SER A 277 -13.66 -8.70 13.73
N MET A 278 -12.68 -9.40 13.17
CA MET A 278 -12.34 -10.79 13.57
C MET A 278 -11.76 -10.86 14.98
N ALA A 279 -11.22 -9.78 15.52
CA ALA A 279 -10.79 -9.65 16.91
C ALA A 279 -11.92 -9.18 17.84
N GLY A 280 -13.17 -9.20 17.38
CA GLY A 280 -14.36 -8.89 18.19
C GLY A 280 -14.74 -7.42 18.24
N ALA A 281 -14.09 -6.55 17.46
CA ALA A 281 -14.47 -5.15 17.38
C ALA A 281 -15.80 -4.98 16.63
N ALA A 282 -16.72 -4.18 17.14
CA ALA A 282 -17.87 -3.71 16.39
C ALA A 282 -17.37 -2.86 15.19
N ARG A 283 -18.21 -2.68 14.17
CA ARG A 283 -17.80 -2.06 12.91
C ARG A 283 -17.23 -0.65 13.09
N ASP A 284 -17.89 0.17 13.88
CA ASP A 284 -17.44 1.53 14.22
C ASP A 284 -16.09 1.53 14.97
N ALA A 285 -15.94 0.61 15.94
CA ALA A 285 -14.68 0.42 16.66
C ALA A 285 -13.56 -0.09 15.73
N ALA A 286 -13.84 -1.00 14.80
CA ALA A 286 -12.86 -1.50 13.83
C ALA A 286 -12.37 -0.38 12.91
N LEU A 287 -13.27 0.49 12.43
CA LEU A 287 -12.91 1.67 11.62
C LEU A 287 -12.11 2.68 12.44
N TRP A 288 -12.46 2.91 13.72
CA TRP A 288 -11.67 3.74 14.61
C TRP A 288 -10.25 3.19 14.84
N GLN A 289 -10.14 1.88 15.03
CA GLN A 289 -8.82 1.22 15.16
C GLN A 289 -7.99 1.34 13.87
N ALA A 290 -8.62 1.32 12.69
CA ALA A 290 -7.94 1.58 11.43
C ALA A 290 -7.36 3.02 11.34
N ILE A 291 -8.02 4.02 11.94
CA ILE A 291 -7.45 5.36 12.06
C ILE A 291 -6.13 5.32 12.84
N LEU A 292 -6.06 4.57 13.94
CA LEU A 292 -4.82 4.43 14.72
C LEU A 292 -3.71 3.79 13.89
N VAL A 293 -4.03 2.81 13.04
CA VAL A 293 -3.08 2.24 12.06
C VAL A 293 -2.50 3.33 11.18
N GLY A 294 -3.34 4.18 10.59
CA GLY A 294 -2.92 5.30 9.75
C GLY A 294 -2.02 6.29 10.50
N LEU A 295 -2.41 6.68 11.72
CA LEU A 295 -1.64 7.62 12.55
C LEU A 295 -0.26 7.06 12.94
N VAL A 296 -0.21 5.80 13.38
CA VAL A 296 1.05 5.12 13.68
C VAL A 296 1.96 5.08 12.45
N ASN A 297 1.40 4.76 11.28
CA ASN A 297 2.17 4.76 10.03
C ASN A 297 2.76 6.15 9.73
N VAL A 298 1.99 7.23 9.87
CA VAL A 298 2.48 8.62 9.68
C VAL A 298 3.61 8.94 10.66
N VAL A 299 3.39 8.72 11.96
CA VAL A 299 4.37 9.05 13.00
C VAL A 299 5.68 8.30 12.78
N PHE A 300 5.61 7.00 12.57
CA PHE A 300 6.82 6.18 12.41
C PHE A 300 7.50 6.38 11.05
N THR A 301 6.78 6.78 10.00
CA THR A 301 7.39 7.24 8.74
C THR A 301 8.20 8.53 8.96
N LEU A 302 7.67 9.50 9.71
CA LEU A 302 8.43 10.72 10.06
C LEU A 302 9.68 10.41 10.90
N VAL A 303 9.59 9.46 11.81
CA VAL A 303 10.73 8.94 12.58
C VAL A 303 11.75 8.29 11.64
N ALA A 304 11.30 7.44 10.72
CA ALA A 304 12.16 6.76 9.75
C ALA A 304 12.94 7.73 8.87
N MET A 305 12.30 8.79 8.38
CA MET A 305 12.97 9.83 7.57
C MET A 305 14.13 10.51 8.30
N ARG A 306 14.10 10.55 9.65
CA ARG A 306 15.21 11.08 10.47
C ARG A 306 16.24 10.03 10.82
N MET A 307 15.82 8.77 10.92
CA MET A 307 16.69 7.68 11.39
C MET A 307 17.52 7.05 10.27
N ILE A 308 17.02 7.02 9.04
CA ILE A 308 17.64 6.29 7.93
C ILE A 308 19.11 6.72 7.68
N ASP A 309 19.39 8.02 7.79
CA ASP A 309 20.74 8.56 7.60
C ASP A 309 21.60 8.52 8.88
N ARG A 310 20.96 8.44 10.06
CA ARG A 310 21.68 8.40 11.34
C ARG A 310 22.07 6.99 11.78
N VAL A 311 21.14 6.05 11.63
CA VAL A 311 21.31 4.65 12.09
C VAL A 311 21.98 3.79 11.03
N GLY A 312 21.56 3.94 9.77
CA GLY A 312 21.97 3.11 8.63
C GLY A 312 20.87 2.17 8.18
N ARG A 313 21.05 1.62 6.98
CA ARG A 313 20.01 0.83 6.31
C ARG A 313 19.89 -0.57 6.91
N LYS A 314 21.00 -1.26 7.05
CA LYS A 314 21.05 -2.64 7.60
C LYS A 314 20.56 -2.72 9.05
N PRO A 315 21.02 -1.88 10.00
CA PRO A 315 20.48 -1.92 11.36
C PRO A 315 18.99 -1.68 11.44
N LEU A 316 18.44 -0.75 10.63
CA LEU A 316 16.99 -0.51 10.57
C LEU A 316 16.22 -1.72 10.05
N LEU A 317 16.75 -2.42 9.03
CA LEU A 317 16.15 -3.67 8.54
C LEU A 317 16.16 -4.76 9.61
N LEU A 318 17.27 -4.91 10.37
CA LEU A 318 17.37 -5.91 11.42
C LEU A 318 16.43 -5.64 12.59
N ILE A 319 16.42 -4.40 13.10
CA ILE A 319 15.53 -3.99 14.19
C ILE A 319 14.08 -4.13 13.75
N GLY A 320 13.73 -3.61 12.57
CA GLY A 320 12.35 -3.64 12.09
C GLY A 320 11.87 -5.06 11.82
N SER A 321 12.63 -5.90 11.11
CA SER A 321 12.20 -7.27 10.82
C SER A 321 12.08 -8.15 12.08
N SER A 322 12.94 -7.96 13.09
CA SER A 322 12.80 -8.66 14.38
C SER A 322 11.53 -8.22 15.14
N LEU A 323 11.26 -6.91 15.19
CA LEU A 323 10.05 -6.39 15.83
C LEU A 323 8.78 -6.79 15.05
N MET A 324 8.83 -6.79 13.71
CA MET A 324 7.73 -7.28 12.87
C MET A 324 7.44 -8.75 13.15
N ALA A 325 8.47 -9.60 13.20
CA ALA A 325 8.33 -11.02 13.52
C ALA A 325 7.69 -11.21 14.90
N ALA A 326 8.21 -10.55 15.93
CA ALA A 326 7.66 -10.62 17.28
C ALA A 326 6.19 -10.18 17.34
N ALA A 327 5.84 -9.07 16.69
CA ALA A 327 4.48 -8.55 16.66
C ALA A 327 3.51 -9.49 15.90
N LEU A 328 3.93 -10.06 14.78
CA LEU A 328 3.12 -10.99 13.99
C LEU A 328 2.94 -12.33 14.72
N PHE A 329 3.98 -12.86 15.36
CA PHE A 329 3.84 -14.03 16.23
C PHE A 329 2.93 -13.77 17.44
N CYS A 330 3.01 -12.58 18.03
CA CYS A 330 2.11 -12.16 19.10
C CYS A 330 0.66 -12.11 18.60
N ASN A 331 0.39 -11.60 17.39
CA ASN A 331 -0.93 -11.65 16.76
C ASN A 331 -1.40 -13.07 16.52
N GLY A 332 -0.55 -13.92 15.92
CA GLY A 332 -0.87 -15.33 15.74
C GLY A 332 -1.23 -16.03 17.06
N ALA A 333 -0.45 -15.77 18.11
CA ALA A 333 -0.75 -16.29 19.46
C ALA A 333 -2.06 -15.74 20.02
N ALA A 334 -2.33 -14.44 19.86
CA ALA A 334 -3.59 -13.85 20.32
C ALA A 334 -4.81 -14.51 19.66
N PHE A 335 -4.75 -14.73 18.34
CA PHE A 335 -5.82 -15.44 17.62
C PHE A 335 -5.88 -16.95 17.96
N SER A 336 -4.75 -17.62 18.22
CA SER A 336 -4.75 -19.02 18.62
C SER A 336 -5.29 -19.25 20.03
N MET A 337 -5.23 -18.23 20.88
CA MET A 337 -5.81 -18.24 22.23
C MET A 337 -7.28 -17.83 22.25
N ALA A 338 -7.85 -17.43 21.12
CA ALA A 338 -9.27 -17.12 21.00
C ALA A 338 -10.11 -18.34 21.35
N ARG A 339 -11.22 -18.10 22.06
CA ARG A 339 -12.22 -19.13 22.42
C ARG A 339 -13.57 -18.66 21.92
N TYR A 340 -14.41 -19.61 21.59
CA TYR A 340 -15.76 -19.35 21.12
C TYR A 340 -16.74 -19.99 22.10
N THR A 341 -17.34 -19.15 22.97
CA THR A 341 -18.33 -19.58 23.94
C THR A 341 -19.58 -18.73 23.78
N LEU A 342 -20.62 -19.30 23.20
CA LEU A 342 -21.88 -18.60 23.00
C LEU A 342 -22.59 -18.38 24.34
N SER A 343 -22.88 -17.11 24.65
CA SER A 343 -23.70 -16.77 25.83
C SER A 343 -25.18 -16.75 25.48
N ALA A 344 -26.04 -16.87 26.46
CA ALA A 344 -27.50 -16.78 26.26
C ALA A 344 -27.92 -15.43 25.70
N ASP A 345 -27.27 -14.35 26.12
CA ASP A 345 -27.54 -12.99 25.62
C ASP A 345 -26.95 -12.80 24.19
N GLY A 346 -25.76 -13.33 23.92
CA GLY A 346 -25.19 -13.33 22.58
C GLY A 346 -26.02 -14.13 21.58
N LEU A 347 -26.61 -15.24 21.98
CA LEU A 347 -27.56 -15.98 21.16
C LEU A 347 -28.81 -15.15 20.86
N LYS A 348 -29.39 -14.47 21.85
CA LYS A 348 -30.58 -13.61 21.65
C LYS A 348 -30.29 -12.45 20.70
N GLU A 349 -29.14 -11.81 20.85
CA GLU A 349 -28.71 -10.68 20.00
C GLU A 349 -28.47 -11.12 18.55
N ALA A 350 -27.75 -12.23 18.36
CA ALA A 350 -27.44 -12.77 17.03
C ALA A 350 -28.62 -13.48 16.35
N ALA A 351 -29.64 -13.90 17.14
CA ALA A 351 -30.81 -14.64 16.68
C ALA A 351 -31.87 -13.77 15.98
N GLY A 352 -31.66 -12.46 15.86
CA GLY A 352 -32.63 -11.55 15.25
C GLY A 352 -33.03 -11.99 13.84
N GLY A 353 -34.31 -12.41 13.66
CA GLY A 353 -34.84 -12.89 12.39
C GLY A 353 -34.68 -14.38 12.09
N MET A 354 -34.08 -15.16 12.99
CA MET A 354 -33.99 -16.63 12.84
C MET A 354 -35.28 -17.35 13.26
N PRO A 355 -35.62 -18.50 12.64
CA PRO A 355 -36.71 -19.35 13.08
C PRO A 355 -36.52 -19.85 14.51
N ALA A 356 -37.64 -19.95 15.26
CA ALA A 356 -37.61 -20.30 16.69
C ALA A 356 -37.01 -21.70 16.97
N ASP A 357 -37.20 -22.66 16.06
CA ASP A 357 -36.63 -24.00 16.09
C ASP A 357 -35.11 -24.00 15.98
N ALA A 358 -34.55 -23.14 15.10
CA ALA A 358 -33.10 -22.94 14.97
C ALA A 358 -32.51 -22.35 16.27
N VAL A 359 -33.15 -21.33 16.84
CA VAL A 359 -32.73 -20.72 18.12
C VAL A 359 -32.79 -21.73 19.27
N ALA A 360 -33.87 -22.53 19.33
CA ALA A 360 -34.03 -23.57 20.36
C ALA A 360 -32.92 -24.65 20.24
N ALA A 361 -32.59 -25.11 19.05
CA ALA A 361 -31.51 -26.06 18.83
C ALA A 361 -30.14 -25.48 19.28
N MET A 362 -29.87 -24.21 19.02
CA MET A 362 -28.60 -23.53 19.39
C MET A 362 -28.48 -23.27 20.89
N GLN A 363 -29.58 -23.34 21.67
CA GLN A 363 -29.49 -23.25 23.13
C GLN A 363 -28.62 -24.35 23.72
N SER A 364 -28.54 -25.52 23.08
CA SER A 364 -27.63 -26.60 23.49
C SER A 364 -26.14 -26.24 23.36
N MET A 365 -25.78 -25.21 22.57
CA MET A 365 -24.41 -24.73 22.40
C MET A 365 -24.03 -23.65 23.43
N VAL A 366 -24.99 -23.10 24.16
CA VAL A 366 -24.73 -22.04 25.15
C VAL A 366 -23.86 -22.58 26.29
N GLY A 367 -22.75 -21.86 26.54
CA GLY A 367 -21.77 -22.23 27.57
C GLY A 367 -20.75 -23.29 27.14
N ILE A 368 -20.87 -23.85 25.93
CA ILE A 368 -19.86 -24.80 25.40
C ILE A 368 -18.73 -24.03 24.78
N GLU A 369 -17.50 -24.30 25.22
CA GLU A 369 -16.29 -23.69 24.68
C GLU A 369 -15.79 -24.46 23.45
N HIS A 370 -15.53 -23.73 22.34
CA HIS A 370 -14.93 -24.24 21.13
C HIS A 370 -13.56 -23.58 20.93
N GLN A 371 -12.56 -24.35 20.46
CA GLN A 371 -11.18 -23.91 20.38
C GLN A 371 -10.92 -22.92 19.23
N ASP A 372 -11.71 -23.01 18.16
CA ASP A 372 -11.59 -22.15 16.98
C ASP A 372 -12.95 -21.93 16.30
N GLN A 373 -12.97 -21.01 15.33
CA GLN A 373 -14.16 -20.67 14.57
C GLN A 373 -14.68 -21.85 13.72
N LEU A 374 -13.78 -22.69 13.22
CA LEU A 374 -14.17 -23.84 12.40
C LEU A 374 -14.88 -24.90 13.23
N ALA A 375 -14.36 -25.18 14.45
CA ALA A 375 -15.00 -26.08 15.41
C ALA A 375 -16.37 -25.54 15.85
N PHE A 376 -16.47 -24.23 16.12
CA PHE A 376 -17.75 -23.58 16.44
C PHE A 376 -18.76 -23.70 15.28
N ALA A 377 -18.34 -23.37 14.05
CA ALA A 377 -19.20 -23.48 12.87
C ALA A 377 -19.60 -24.93 12.56
N ALA A 378 -18.72 -25.90 12.78
CA ALA A 378 -19.04 -27.32 12.62
C ALA A 378 -20.07 -27.77 13.67
N ALA A 379 -19.91 -27.40 14.93
CA ALA A 379 -20.87 -27.68 16.00
C ALA A 379 -22.25 -27.06 15.71
N LEU A 380 -22.26 -25.80 15.19
CA LEU A 380 -23.49 -25.12 14.78
C LEU A 380 -24.21 -25.89 13.67
N ARG A 381 -23.48 -26.29 12.61
CA ARG A 381 -24.07 -27.10 11.52
C ARG A 381 -24.63 -28.42 12.03
N GLN A 382 -23.94 -29.10 12.93
CA GLN A 382 -24.40 -30.34 13.52
C GLN A 382 -25.66 -30.13 14.35
N CYS A 383 -25.76 -29.04 15.11
CA CYS A 383 -26.90 -28.69 15.95
C CYS A 383 -28.19 -28.49 15.13
N VAL A 384 -28.08 -27.91 13.91
CA VAL A 384 -29.24 -27.60 13.06
C VAL A 384 -29.48 -28.63 11.94
N ALA A 385 -28.69 -29.68 11.84
CA ALA A 385 -28.72 -30.65 10.73
C ALA A 385 -30.04 -31.44 10.59
N GLY A 386 -30.85 -31.50 11.65
CA GLY A 386 -32.15 -32.18 11.63
C GLY A 386 -33.36 -31.27 11.45
N LEU A 387 -33.12 -29.96 11.22
CA LEU A 387 -34.18 -28.96 11.11
C LEU A 387 -34.65 -28.77 9.66
N PRO A 388 -35.82 -28.12 9.44
CA PRO A 388 -36.25 -27.71 8.08
C PRO A 388 -35.19 -26.91 7.36
N GLU A 389 -35.14 -27.03 6.01
CA GLU A 389 -34.13 -26.41 5.16
C GLU A 389 -34.06 -24.88 5.34
N SER A 390 -35.21 -24.23 5.56
CA SER A 390 -35.29 -22.78 5.86
C SER A 390 -34.54 -22.41 7.14
N SER A 391 -34.63 -23.23 8.17
CA SER A 391 -33.98 -23.04 9.49
C SER A 391 -32.48 -23.31 9.41
N VAL A 392 -32.08 -24.33 8.64
CA VAL A 392 -30.64 -24.60 8.34
C VAL A 392 -30.01 -23.45 7.58
N THR A 393 -30.69 -22.96 6.54
CA THR A 393 -30.21 -21.83 5.72
C THR A 393 -30.09 -20.54 6.55
N ALA A 394 -31.07 -20.23 7.38
CA ALA A 394 -31.04 -19.08 8.27
C ALA A 394 -29.91 -19.16 9.29
N ALA A 395 -29.68 -20.33 9.87
CA ALA A 395 -28.57 -20.57 10.80
C ALA A 395 -27.20 -20.44 10.12
N GLN A 396 -27.08 -20.96 8.90
CA GLN A 396 -25.84 -20.81 8.11
C GLN A 396 -25.56 -19.35 7.75
N ALA A 397 -26.58 -18.58 7.39
CA ALA A 397 -26.44 -17.15 7.14
C ALA A 397 -26.01 -16.36 8.39
N ALA A 398 -26.41 -16.84 9.59
CA ALA A 398 -26.07 -16.21 10.87
C ALA A 398 -24.74 -16.69 11.48
N VAL A 399 -24.01 -17.62 10.85
CA VAL A 399 -22.75 -18.19 11.41
C VAL A 399 -21.76 -17.10 11.80
N GLU A 400 -21.58 -16.08 10.96
CA GLU A 400 -20.62 -15.01 11.24
C GLU A 400 -21.04 -14.15 12.45
N SER A 401 -22.33 -13.82 12.57
CA SER A 401 -22.84 -13.04 13.70
C SER A 401 -22.79 -13.83 15.00
N LEU A 402 -23.15 -15.11 14.95
CA LEU A 402 -23.06 -16.03 16.10
C LEU A 402 -21.61 -16.25 16.54
N ALA A 403 -20.68 -16.42 15.59
CA ALA A 403 -19.26 -16.57 15.90
C ALA A 403 -18.69 -15.28 16.53
N LYS A 404 -19.11 -14.10 16.06
CA LYS A 404 -18.73 -12.82 16.68
C LYS A 404 -19.28 -12.70 18.11
N ALA A 405 -20.55 -13.08 18.34
CA ALA A 405 -21.18 -13.06 19.66
C ALA A 405 -20.56 -14.07 20.64
N ALA A 406 -20.01 -15.17 20.13
CA ALA A 406 -19.35 -16.22 20.90
C ALA A 406 -17.84 -15.93 21.16
N LEU A 407 -17.24 -15.01 20.45
CA LEU A 407 -15.80 -14.79 20.44
C LEU A 407 -15.30 -14.20 21.75
N GLN A 408 -14.33 -14.87 22.37
CA GLN A 408 -13.55 -14.41 23.51
C GLN A 408 -12.08 -14.29 23.11
N ILE A 409 -11.63 -13.06 22.85
CA ILE A 409 -10.26 -12.74 22.45
C ILE A 409 -9.78 -11.47 23.15
N ASN A 410 -8.48 -11.36 23.37
CA ASN A 410 -7.90 -10.12 23.86
C ASN A 410 -7.71 -9.13 22.69
N SER A 411 -8.76 -8.39 22.35
CA SER A 411 -8.76 -7.40 21.24
C SER A 411 -7.70 -6.31 21.43
N THR A 412 -7.38 -5.93 22.67
CA THR A 412 -6.33 -4.93 22.96
C THR A 412 -4.95 -5.46 22.59
N LEU A 413 -4.68 -6.74 22.83
CA LEU A 413 -3.43 -7.38 22.45
C LEU A 413 -3.28 -7.43 20.92
N VAL A 414 -4.36 -7.79 20.20
CA VAL A 414 -4.38 -7.79 18.73
C VAL A 414 -4.10 -6.39 18.19
N LEU A 415 -4.80 -5.38 18.71
CA LEU A 415 -4.58 -3.98 18.32
C LEU A 415 -3.14 -3.55 18.58
N ALA A 416 -2.62 -3.77 19.79
CA ALA A 416 -1.25 -3.37 20.14
C ALA A 416 -0.20 -4.07 19.26
N ALA A 417 -0.39 -5.35 18.95
CA ALA A 417 0.50 -6.11 18.10
C ALA A 417 0.45 -5.64 16.64
N ILE A 418 -0.73 -5.31 16.10
CA ILE A 418 -0.86 -4.68 14.76
C ILE A 418 -0.16 -3.32 14.74
N MET A 419 -0.36 -2.47 15.77
CA MET A 419 0.32 -1.17 15.85
C MET A 419 1.84 -1.32 15.90
N ALA A 420 2.35 -2.26 16.69
CA ALA A 420 3.78 -2.56 16.78
C ALA A 420 4.34 -3.06 15.42
N TYR A 421 3.59 -3.92 14.72
CA TYR A 421 3.95 -4.40 13.39
C TYR A 421 4.03 -3.26 12.38
N ILE A 422 3.02 -2.38 12.32
CA ILE A 422 2.98 -1.22 11.41
C ILE A 422 4.15 -0.26 11.72
N ALA A 423 4.39 0.04 13.00
CA ALA A 423 5.49 0.88 13.44
C ALA A 423 6.86 0.31 13.01
N ALA A 424 7.07 -0.99 13.22
CA ALA A 424 8.29 -1.70 12.84
C ALA A 424 8.50 -1.69 11.32
N PHE A 425 7.45 -1.90 10.53
CA PHE A 425 7.50 -1.81 9.07
C PHE A 425 7.82 -0.38 8.60
N ALA A 426 7.15 0.63 9.16
CA ALA A 426 7.29 2.02 8.76
C ALA A 426 8.71 2.58 9.01
N ILE A 427 9.44 2.07 10.02
CA ILE A 427 10.84 2.47 10.26
C ILE A 427 11.86 1.64 9.48
N SER A 428 11.47 0.54 8.86
CA SER A 428 12.39 -0.42 8.24
C SER A 428 12.08 -0.71 6.78
N LEU A 429 11.46 -1.85 6.47
CA LEU A 429 11.22 -2.34 5.10
C LEU A 429 10.48 -1.33 4.22
N GLY A 430 9.59 -0.51 4.79
CA GLY A 430 8.85 0.51 4.05
C GLY A 430 9.79 1.48 3.31
N PRO A 431 10.51 2.34 4.01
CA PRO A 431 11.39 3.33 3.38
C PRO A 431 12.75 2.77 2.95
N VAL A 432 13.32 1.82 3.70
CA VAL A 432 14.70 1.36 3.49
C VAL A 432 14.86 0.59 2.18
N MET A 433 13.88 -0.22 1.78
CA MET A 433 13.93 -0.95 0.51
C MET A 433 14.12 -0.01 -0.69
N TRP A 434 13.33 1.06 -0.78
CA TRP A 434 13.42 2.02 -1.89
C TRP A 434 14.73 2.81 -1.88
N ALA A 435 15.21 3.18 -0.69
CA ALA A 435 16.52 3.82 -0.55
C ALA A 435 17.63 2.88 -1.04
N MET A 436 17.62 1.63 -0.60
CA MET A 436 18.61 0.65 -1.02
C MET A 436 18.57 0.36 -2.53
N PHE A 437 17.41 0.33 -3.16
CA PHE A 437 17.32 0.17 -4.62
C PHE A 437 18.10 1.26 -5.37
N SER A 438 18.08 2.50 -4.85
CA SER A 438 18.83 3.59 -5.45
C SER A 438 20.34 3.53 -5.18
N GLU A 439 20.76 2.82 -4.11
CA GLU A 439 22.14 2.75 -3.63
C GLU A 439 22.89 1.51 -4.13
N ILE A 440 22.22 0.34 -4.27
CA ILE A 440 22.88 -0.91 -4.63
C ILE A 440 22.97 -1.14 -6.16
N PHE A 441 22.03 -0.59 -6.93
CA PHE A 441 22.02 -0.82 -8.37
C PHE A 441 23.00 0.12 -9.10
N PRO A 442 23.90 -0.41 -9.95
CA PRO A 442 24.84 0.39 -10.73
C PRO A 442 24.12 1.44 -11.56
N GLN A 443 24.72 2.64 -11.69
CA GLN A 443 24.08 3.78 -12.38
C GLN A 443 23.56 3.43 -13.77
N ARG A 444 24.37 2.69 -14.56
CA ARG A 444 24.00 2.28 -15.92
C ARG A 444 22.74 1.40 -15.97
N MET A 445 22.59 0.48 -15.00
CA MET A 445 21.52 -0.53 -14.96
C MET A 445 20.37 -0.15 -14.05
N ARG A 446 20.50 0.94 -13.27
CA ARG A 446 19.61 1.29 -12.15
C ARG A 446 18.14 1.35 -12.55
N GLY A 447 17.83 2.03 -13.64
CA GLY A 447 16.42 2.16 -14.10
C GLY A 447 15.77 0.81 -14.41
N VAL A 448 16.48 -0.04 -15.16
CA VAL A 448 15.98 -1.38 -15.54
C VAL A 448 15.89 -2.29 -14.32
N ALA A 449 16.88 -2.23 -13.43
CA ALA A 449 16.93 -3.06 -12.22
C ALA A 449 15.82 -2.67 -11.22
N ILE A 450 15.59 -1.37 -10.98
CA ILE A 450 14.50 -0.89 -10.12
C ILE A 450 13.14 -1.26 -10.73
N SER A 451 12.98 -1.17 -12.05
CA SER A 451 11.73 -1.57 -12.72
C SER A 451 11.46 -3.06 -12.55
N LEU A 452 12.46 -3.93 -12.71
CA LEU A 452 12.32 -5.36 -12.51
C LEU A 452 12.00 -5.68 -11.04
N ALA A 453 12.74 -5.09 -10.09
CA ALA A 453 12.52 -5.30 -8.66
C ALA A 453 11.13 -4.78 -8.22
N GLY A 454 10.71 -3.63 -8.74
CA GLY A 454 9.37 -3.06 -8.48
C GLY A 454 8.25 -3.92 -9.08
N PHE A 455 8.41 -4.43 -10.30
CA PHE A 455 7.46 -5.36 -10.91
C PHE A 455 7.32 -6.64 -10.06
N PHE A 456 8.45 -7.22 -9.65
CA PHE A 456 8.45 -8.41 -8.79
C PHE A 456 7.81 -8.13 -7.42
N ASN A 457 8.13 -7.00 -6.81
CA ASN A 457 7.50 -6.54 -5.57
C ASN A 457 5.97 -6.43 -5.71
N SER A 458 5.49 -5.83 -6.82
CA SER A 458 4.05 -5.73 -7.11
C SER A 458 3.40 -7.09 -7.33
N ALA A 459 4.08 -8.02 -8.01
CA ALA A 459 3.56 -9.38 -8.21
C ALA A 459 3.40 -10.13 -6.88
N VAL A 460 4.38 -10.01 -5.98
CA VAL A 460 4.27 -10.59 -4.62
C VAL A 460 3.13 -9.91 -3.84
N SER A 461 3.03 -8.58 -3.92
CA SER A 461 1.95 -7.81 -3.30
C SER A 461 0.57 -8.28 -3.77
N PHE A 462 0.40 -8.44 -5.08
CA PHE A 462 -0.82 -8.99 -5.68
C PHE A 462 -1.15 -10.38 -5.10
N GLY A 463 -0.16 -11.28 -5.10
CA GLY A 463 -0.35 -12.64 -4.56
C GLY A 463 -0.78 -12.64 -3.10
N VAL A 464 -0.15 -11.83 -2.26
CA VAL A 464 -0.51 -11.71 -0.82
C VAL A 464 -1.93 -11.19 -0.65
N GLN A 465 -2.30 -10.12 -1.36
CA GLN A 465 -3.65 -9.54 -1.29
C GLN A 465 -4.73 -10.51 -1.78
N GLN A 466 -4.46 -11.21 -2.88
CA GLN A 466 -5.37 -12.18 -3.48
C GLN A 466 -5.60 -13.38 -2.59
N LEU A 467 -4.54 -13.90 -1.98
CA LEU A 467 -4.60 -15.14 -1.19
C LEU A 467 -5.01 -14.92 0.27
N PHE A 468 -4.98 -13.68 0.75
CA PHE A 468 -5.24 -13.40 2.16
C PHE A 468 -6.64 -13.83 2.63
N PRO A 469 -7.76 -13.50 1.93
CA PRO A 469 -9.09 -13.96 2.35
C PRO A 469 -9.20 -15.49 2.36
N ARG A 470 -8.67 -16.14 1.31
CA ARG A 470 -8.64 -17.61 1.24
C ARG A 470 -7.81 -18.23 2.37
N GLY A 471 -6.68 -17.61 2.71
CA GLY A 471 -5.86 -18.02 3.86
C GLY A 471 -6.65 -17.94 5.18
N LEU A 472 -7.39 -16.85 5.38
CA LEU A 472 -8.24 -16.71 6.57
C LEU A 472 -9.30 -17.81 6.67
N GLU A 473 -9.90 -18.20 5.54
CA GLU A 473 -10.94 -19.25 5.51
C GLU A 473 -10.37 -20.67 5.64
N THR A 474 -9.16 -20.95 5.08
CA THR A 474 -8.61 -22.32 4.99
C THR A 474 -7.75 -22.71 6.17
N ILE A 475 -6.87 -21.80 6.63
CA ILE A 475 -5.93 -22.09 7.72
C ILE A 475 -6.20 -21.26 8.98
N GLY A 476 -7.14 -20.31 8.91
CA GLY A 476 -7.54 -19.44 10.00
C GLY A 476 -6.56 -18.27 10.27
N PRO A 477 -7.04 -17.24 10.99
CA PRO A 477 -6.27 -16.00 11.20
C PRO A 477 -4.96 -16.23 11.98
N ALA A 478 -4.97 -17.10 12.98
CA ALA A 478 -3.77 -17.42 13.77
C ALA A 478 -2.61 -17.89 12.87
N ASN A 479 -2.88 -18.87 11.99
CA ASN A 479 -1.86 -19.45 11.13
C ASN A 479 -1.41 -18.47 10.04
N VAL A 480 -2.30 -17.62 9.52
CA VAL A 480 -1.92 -16.57 8.56
C VAL A 480 -0.90 -15.62 9.20
N PHE A 481 -1.13 -15.16 10.44
CA PHE A 481 -0.18 -14.30 11.14
C PHE A 481 1.12 -15.03 11.51
N PHE A 482 1.08 -16.31 11.85
CA PHE A 482 2.30 -17.12 12.06
C PHE A 482 3.12 -17.26 10.78
N VAL A 483 2.48 -17.45 9.62
CA VAL A 483 3.17 -17.49 8.31
C VAL A 483 3.83 -16.13 8.01
N PHE A 484 3.13 -15.02 8.20
CA PHE A 484 3.72 -13.70 8.04
C PHE A 484 4.87 -13.45 9.02
N GLY A 485 4.74 -13.88 10.29
CA GLY A 485 5.80 -13.83 11.29
C GLY A 485 7.03 -14.64 10.90
N GLY A 486 6.82 -15.82 10.34
CA GLY A 486 7.89 -16.67 9.78
C GLY A 486 8.65 -15.98 8.64
N PHE A 487 7.92 -15.33 7.71
CA PHE A 487 8.56 -14.56 6.64
C PHE A 487 9.30 -13.31 7.18
N ALA A 488 8.78 -12.66 8.22
CA ALA A 488 9.48 -11.54 8.87
C ALA A 488 10.78 -12.01 9.56
N ALA A 489 10.76 -13.18 10.19
CA ALA A 489 11.96 -13.79 10.75
C ALA A 489 12.99 -14.17 9.65
N LEU A 490 12.52 -14.71 8.52
CA LEU A 490 13.38 -14.97 7.35
C LEU A 490 13.94 -13.66 6.77
N ALA A 491 13.16 -12.57 6.76
CA ALA A 491 13.64 -11.25 6.36
C ALA A 491 14.77 -10.75 7.25
N PHE A 492 14.71 -11.02 8.58
CA PHE A 492 15.82 -10.74 9.50
C PHE A 492 17.08 -11.49 9.11
N PHE A 493 17.01 -12.82 8.91
CA PHE A 493 18.17 -13.62 8.53
C PHE A 493 18.74 -13.23 7.17
N PHE A 494 17.86 -12.93 6.20
CA PHE A 494 18.26 -12.40 4.90
C PHE A 494 19.01 -11.08 5.03
N SER A 495 18.47 -10.14 5.80
CA SER A 495 19.08 -8.83 6.03
C SER A 495 20.41 -8.96 6.77
N TRP A 496 20.48 -9.84 7.76
CA TRP A 496 21.69 -10.08 8.53
C TRP A 496 22.82 -10.65 7.67
N ARG A 497 22.54 -11.66 6.85
CA ARG A 497 23.56 -12.45 6.13
C ARG A 497 23.91 -11.90 4.76
N ILE A 498 22.94 -11.34 4.05
CA ILE A 498 23.06 -11.04 2.62
C ILE A 498 23.11 -9.54 2.33
N VAL A 499 22.33 -8.72 3.07
CA VAL A 499 22.22 -7.29 2.81
C VAL A 499 23.47 -6.57 3.37
N PRO A 500 24.18 -5.76 2.55
CA PRO A 500 25.29 -4.93 3.02
C PRO A 500 24.79 -3.67 3.72
N GLU A 501 25.66 -3.04 4.54
CA GLU A 501 25.40 -1.67 4.98
C GLU A 501 25.87 -0.69 3.90
N THR A 502 24.98 0.23 3.54
CA THR A 502 25.24 1.22 2.48
C THR A 502 25.56 2.61 3.03
N LYS A 503 25.28 2.87 4.30
CA LYS A 503 25.54 4.16 4.94
C LYS A 503 27.02 4.53 4.88
N GLY A 504 27.29 5.76 4.40
CA GLY A 504 28.65 6.33 4.36
C GLY A 504 29.57 5.75 3.30
N ARG A 505 29.03 4.93 2.38
CA ARG A 505 29.77 4.38 1.24
C ARG A 505 29.39 5.08 -0.04
N THR A 506 30.34 5.23 -0.93
CA THR A 506 30.08 5.73 -2.28
C THR A 506 29.45 4.64 -3.15
N LEU A 507 28.75 5.04 -4.20
CA LEU A 507 28.12 4.10 -5.15
C LEU A 507 29.18 3.21 -5.82
N GLU A 508 30.34 3.79 -6.12
CA GLU A 508 31.47 3.11 -6.76
C GLU A 508 32.11 2.05 -5.84
N GLU A 509 32.19 2.33 -4.53
CA GLU A 509 32.66 1.37 -3.53
C GLU A 509 31.70 0.18 -3.40
N LEU A 510 30.41 0.46 -3.33
CA LEU A 510 29.37 -0.58 -3.28
C LEU A 510 29.36 -1.43 -4.55
N GLU A 511 29.51 -0.80 -5.72
CA GLU A 511 29.55 -1.50 -7.00
C GLU A 511 30.76 -2.47 -7.08
N ARG A 512 31.92 -2.07 -6.58
CA ARG A 512 33.11 -2.95 -6.51
C ARG A 512 32.93 -4.12 -5.56
N GLU A 513 32.39 -3.87 -4.37
CA GLU A 513 32.15 -4.92 -3.35
C GLU A 513 31.09 -5.93 -3.80
N LEU A 514 30.06 -5.46 -4.47
CA LEU A 514 28.95 -6.30 -4.89
C LEU A 514 29.21 -7.02 -6.22
N ALA A 515 30.17 -6.53 -7.03
CA ALA A 515 30.61 -7.18 -8.29
C ALA A 515 31.70 -8.24 -8.07
N SER A 516 32.30 -8.30 -6.87
CA SER A 516 33.23 -9.34 -6.44
C SER A 516 32.47 -10.54 -5.86
#